data_b4a6054cd7ad77e499018e598bdbd4a3
#
_entry.id   b4a6054cd7ad77e499018e598bdbd4a3
#
_cell.length_a   1.000
_cell.length_b   1.000
_cell.length_c   1.000
_cell.angle_alpha   90.00
_cell.angle_beta   90.00
_cell.angle_gamma   90.00
#
_symmetry.space_group_name_H-M   'P 1'
#
loop_
_entity.id
_entity.type
_entity.pdbx_description
1 polymer ?
#
loop_
_entity_poly.entity_id
_entity_poly.type
_entity_poly.pdbx_seq_one_letter_code
_entity_poly.pdbx_strand_id
1 'polypeptide(L)'
;MCLDHVCEQCSWNCNFMVLRPMEEIADPPSNHHAQRSPPPPAIFVNDVIDIQTMIKSLERDISKEDYNLKITNNQVKILPTNPEAYRKLTKILRALNANFHTYLLKEERPFRVVLRNIHHSADIDELKIELSKLGHEVINVSNIRHRVSKDPLHLFFIDLKQKPNNKEI
;
A
#
# COMPACT_ATOMS: atom_id res chain seq x y z
N MET A 1 -12.53 60.76 10.95
CA MET A 1 -13.35 61.14 9.78
C MET A 1 -13.69 59.83 9.08
N CYS A 2 -14.85 59.29 9.35
CA CYS A 2 -15.36 58.11 8.67
C CYS A 2 -16.08 58.58 7.41
N LEU A 3 -15.66 58.08 6.26
CA LEU A 3 -16.37 58.25 5.01
C LEU A 3 -17.25 57.04 4.78
N ASP A 4 -18.54 57.26 5.01
CA ASP A 4 -19.62 56.33 4.66
C ASP A 4 -19.71 56.29 3.12
N HIS A 5 -19.28 55.17 2.54
CA HIS A 5 -19.66 54.85 1.16
C HIS A 5 -20.75 53.78 1.23
N VAL A 6 -21.97 54.23 1.06
CA VAL A 6 -23.11 53.35 0.74
C VAL A 6 -23.00 52.93 -0.71
N CYS A 7 -22.83 51.65 -0.95
CA CYS A 7 -22.87 51.10 -2.28
C CYS A 7 -24.31 50.86 -2.72
N GLU A 8 -24.84 51.70 -3.59
CA GLU A 8 -26.24 51.68 -4.06
C GLU A 8 -26.60 50.51 -5.00
N GLN A 9 -25.69 49.55 -5.20
CA GLN A 9 -25.92 48.46 -6.17
C GLN A 9 -26.03 47.05 -5.56
N CYS A 10 -25.92 46.86 -4.27
CA CYS A 10 -26.08 45.52 -3.70
C CYS A 10 -27.24 45.54 -2.68
N SER A 11 -28.35 44.95 -3.03
CA SER A 11 -29.50 44.77 -2.12
C SER A 11 -29.25 43.64 -1.11
N TRP A 12 -28.00 43.38 -0.73
CA TRP A 12 -27.63 42.40 0.27
C TRP A 12 -27.06 43.10 1.48
N ASN A 13 -27.76 42.91 2.59
CA ASN A 13 -27.39 43.42 3.90
C ASN A 13 -26.05 42.80 4.35
N CYS A 14 -24.95 43.53 4.16
CA CYS A 14 -23.66 43.13 4.68
C CYS A 14 -23.63 43.28 6.18
N ASN A 15 -24.16 42.27 6.89
CA ASN A 15 -23.93 42.12 8.31
C ASN A 15 -22.44 41.87 8.54
N PHE A 16 -21.78 42.89 9.02
CA PHE A 16 -20.37 42.86 9.42
C PHE A 16 -20.21 41.78 10.51
N MET A 17 -19.72 40.59 10.05
CA MET A 17 -19.32 39.55 10.98
C MET A 17 -18.05 40.01 11.70
N VAL A 18 -18.23 40.49 12.93
CA VAL A 18 -17.14 40.70 13.87
C VAL A 18 -16.47 39.34 14.07
N LEU A 19 -15.30 39.16 13.48
CA LEU A 19 -14.42 38.03 13.74
C LEU A 19 -14.02 38.09 15.22
N ARG A 20 -14.64 37.30 16.06
CA ARG A 20 -14.11 37.03 17.40
C ARG A 20 -12.77 36.33 17.22
N PRO A 21 -11.72 36.70 17.97
CA PRO A 21 -10.48 35.91 17.96
C PRO A 21 -10.88 34.49 18.39
N MET A 22 -10.55 33.52 17.55
CA MET A 22 -10.64 32.11 17.91
C MET A 22 -9.76 31.92 19.14
N GLU A 23 -10.38 31.67 20.31
CA GLU A 23 -9.70 31.12 21.44
C GLU A 23 -8.98 29.85 20.91
N GLU A 24 -7.69 29.82 21.14
CA GLU A 24 -6.80 28.72 20.87
C GLU A 24 -7.36 27.48 21.55
N ILE A 25 -8.16 26.70 20.79
CA ILE A 25 -8.63 25.40 21.27
C ILE A 25 -7.36 24.57 21.39
N ALA A 26 -6.90 24.41 22.63
CA ALA A 26 -5.83 23.51 22.95
C ALA A 26 -6.19 22.16 22.33
N ASP A 27 -5.37 21.71 21.37
CA ASP A 27 -5.50 20.40 20.78
C ASP A 27 -5.63 19.38 21.90
N PRO A 28 -6.60 18.46 21.86
CA PRO A 28 -6.68 17.40 22.84
C PRO A 28 -5.33 16.66 22.81
N PRO A 29 -4.80 16.22 23.98
CA PRO A 29 -3.49 15.60 24.06
C PRO A 29 -3.42 14.51 22.99
N SER A 30 -2.54 14.71 22.03
CA SER A 30 -2.28 13.75 20.98
C SER A 30 -1.91 12.44 21.66
N ASN A 31 -2.86 11.51 21.67
CA ASN A 31 -2.62 10.14 22.02
C ASN A 31 -1.46 9.70 21.11
N HIS A 32 -0.28 9.64 21.66
CA HIS A 32 0.86 8.98 21.06
C HIS A 32 0.50 7.50 20.91
N HIS A 33 -0.40 7.20 19.96
CA HIS A 33 -0.43 5.88 19.38
C HIS A 33 0.96 5.71 18.77
N ALA A 34 1.85 5.08 19.55
CA ALA A 34 3.05 4.50 18.99
C ALA A 34 2.65 3.93 17.63
N GLN A 35 3.25 4.41 16.56
CA GLN A 35 2.97 3.99 15.19
C GLN A 35 3.20 2.48 15.11
N ARG A 36 2.19 1.70 15.49
CA ARG A 36 2.21 0.25 15.31
C ARG A 36 2.18 0.05 13.82
N SER A 37 3.30 -0.39 13.26
CA SER A 37 3.34 -0.84 11.89
C SER A 37 2.13 -1.75 11.64
N PRO A 38 1.40 -1.59 10.54
CA PRO A 38 0.24 -2.41 10.28
C PRO A 38 0.63 -3.89 10.36
N PRO A 39 -0.20 -4.74 10.96
CA PRO A 39 0.12 -6.15 11.13
C PRO A 39 0.42 -6.78 9.76
N PRO A 40 1.43 -7.67 9.70
CA PRO A 40 1.80 -8.33 8.46
C PRO A 40 0.63 -9.18 7.93
N PRO A 41 0.60 -9.46 6.62
CA PRO A 41 -0.48 -10.22 6.02
C PRO A 41 -0.48 -11.67 6.53
N ALA A 42 -1.67 -12.28 6.56
CA ALA A 42 -1.82 -13.68 6.90
C ALA A 42 -1.24 -14.58 5.81
N ILE A 43 -0.70 -15.72 6.21
CA ILE A 43 -0.24 -16.79 5.32
C ILE A 43 -1.27 -17.92 5.38
N PHE A 44 -1.74 -18.39 4.24
CA PHE A 44 -2.70 -19.47 4.13
C PHE A 44 -2.00 -20.68 3.56
N VAL A 45 -1.91 -21.75 4.33
CA VAL A 45 -1.31 -23.01 3.92
C VAL A 45 -2.42 -24.01 3.61
N ASN A 46 -2.43 -24.51 2.39
CA ASN A 46 -3.39 -25.49 1.91
C ASN A 46 -2.81 -26.91 2.00
N ASP A 47 -3.68 -27.92 1.93
CA ASP A 47 -3.32 -29.33 1.79
C ASP A 47 -2.35 -29.83 2.89
N VAL A 48 -2.53 -29.36 4.11
CA VAL A 48 -1.73 -29.78 5.25
C VAL A 48 -2.15 -31.19 5.68
N ILE A 49 -1.31 -32.19 5.40
CA ILE A 49 -1.56 -33.59 5.75
C ILE A 49 -1.29 -33.79 7.25
N ASP A 50 -0.20 -33.28 7.77
CA ASP A 50 0.18 -33.40 9.17
C ASP A 50 0.54 -32.02 9.76
N ILE A 51 -0.43 -31.51 10.53
CA ILE A 51 -0.31 -30.23 11.21
C ILE A 51 0.78 -30.27 12.29
N GLN A 52 0.94 -31.40 12.98
CA GLN A 52 1.90 -31.53 14.09
C GLN A 52 3.34 -31.43 13.56
N THR A 53 3.63 -32.11 12.47
CA THR A 53 4.94 -32.05 11.83
C THR A 53 5.25 -30.65 11.28
N MET A 54 4.24 -29.98 10.72
CA MET A 54 4.39 -28.59 10.28
C MET A 54 4.68 -27.66 11.46
N ILE A 55 3.94 -27.76 12.56
CA ILE A 55 4.15 -26.93 13.76
C ILE A 55 5.55 -27.15 14.32
N LYS A 56 5.99 -28.41 14.46
CA LYS A 56 7.35 -28.72 14.95
C LYS A 56 8.44 -28.12 14.05
N SER A 57 8.22 -28.11 12.76
CA SER A 57 9.14 -27.50 11.80
C SER A 57 9.20 -25.97 11.93
N LEU A 58 8.06 -25.33 12.21
CA LEU A 58 8.00 -23.89 12.46
C LEU A 58 8.64 -23.50 13.80
N GLU A 59 8.37 -24.27 14.86
CA GLU A 59 8.90 -24.02 16.22
C GLU A 59 10.41 -24.18 16.35
N ARG A 60 11.04 -24.86 15.39
CA ARG A 60 12.52 -24.97 15.34
C ARG A 60 13.21 -23.64 15.12
N ASP A 61 12.62 -22.77 14.29
CA ASP A 61 13.25 -21.55 13.82
C ASP A 61 12.54 -20.26 14.28
N ILE A 62 11.31 -20.40 14.83
CA ILE A 62 10.45 -19.26 15.20
C ILE A 62 9.79 -19.54 16.54
N SER A 63 9.77 -18.53 17.42
CA SER A 63 9.10 -18.58 18.71
C SER A 63 7.58 -18.62 18.56
N LYS A 64 6.89 -19.34 19.47
CA LYS A 64 5.42 -19.42 19.49
C LYS A 64 4.72 -18.08 19.65
N GLU A 65 5.40 -17.10 20.23
CA GLU A 65 4.88 -15.76 20.45
C GLU A 65 4.86 -14.90 19.16
N ASP A 66 5.66 -15.28 18.17
CA ASP A 66 5.80 -14.54 16.91
C ASP A 66 4.70 -14.82 15.89
N TYR A 67 3.84 -15.81 16.13
CA TYR A 67 2.74 -16.12 15.24
C TYR A 67 1.56 -16.77 15.96
N ASN A 68 0.36 -16.61 15.39
CA ASN A 68 -0.85 -17.28 15.82
C ASN A 68 -1.36 -18.20 14.71
N LEU A 69 -1.81 -19.40 15.09
CA LEU A 69 -2.40 -20.36 14.16
C LEU A 69 -3.92 -20.38 14.30
N LYS A 70 -4.61 -20.35 13.16
CA LYS A 70 -6.03 -20.64 13.06
C LYS A 70 -6.24 -21.79 12.09
N ILE A 71 -6.74 -22.91 12.60
CA ILE A 71 -6.98 -24.11 11.81
C ILE A 71 -8.42 -24.05 11.32
N THR A 72 -8.61 -24.26 10.03
CA THR A 72 -9.91 -24.38 9.36
C THR A 72 -9.92 -25.71 8.64
N ASN A 73 -11.10 -26.23 8.27
CA ASN A 73 -11.26 -27.58 7.73
C ASN A 73 -10.34 -27.91 6.53
N ASN A 74 -9.99 -26.93 5.69
CA ASN A 74 -9.19 -27.14 4.48
C ASN A 74 -7.87 -26.38 4.46
N GLN A 75 -7.59 -25.53 5.44
CA GLN A 75 -6.38 -24.69 5.41
C GLN A 75 -5.95 -24.27 6.81
N VAL A 76 -4.67 -24.04 6.96
CA VAL A 76 -4.09 -23.45 8.16
C VAL A 76 -3.74 -22.00 7.89
N LYS A 77 -4.34 -21.09 8.65
CA LYS A 77 -4.04 -19.67 8.59
C LYS A 77 -3.01 -19.31 9.64
N ILE A 78 -1.86 -18.84 9.21
CA ILE A 78 -0.77 -18.36 10.07
C ILE A 78 -0.85 -16.84 10.10
N LEU A 79 -0.91 -16.27 11.30
CA LEU A 79 -0.96 -14.83 11.55
C LEU A 79 0.36 -14.41 12.21
N PRO A 80 1.34 -13.90 11.47
CA PRO A 80 2.58 -13.41 12.04
C PRO A 80 2.34 -12.12 12.83
N THR A 81 3.09 -11.93 13.91
CA THR A 81 2.98 -10.76 14.77
C THR A 81 3.78 -9.58 14.21
N ASN A 82 4.92 -9.86 13.59
CA ASN A 82 5.84 -8.83 13.08
C ASN A 82 6.32 -9.17 11.65
N PRO A 83 6.83 -8.18 10.88
CA PRO A 83 7.33 -8.40 9.52
C PRO A 83 8.50 -9.38 9.43
N GLU A 84 9.34 -9.46 10.45
CA GLU A 84 10.48 -10.40 10.47
C GLU A 84 10.00 -11.85 10.61
N ALA A 85 9.05 -12.10 11.50
CA ALA A 85 8.42 -13.42 11.63
C ALA A 85 7.76 -13.83 10.30
N TYR A 86 7.08 -12.90 9.63
CA TYR A 86 6.52 -13.15 8.31
C TYR A 86 7.56 -13.60 7.29
N ARG A 87 8.71 -12.92 7.20
CA ARG A 87 9.80 -13.28 6.27
C ARG A 87 10.40 -14.65 6.61
N LYS A 88 10.59 -14.95 7.89
CA LYS A 88 11.08 -16.26 8.35
C LYS A 88 10.08 -17.36 8.00
N LEU A 89 8.79 -17.17 8.33
CA LEU A 89 7.72 -18.13 8.03
C LEU A 89 7.63 -18.43 6.54
N THR A 90 7.62 -17.42 5.68
CA THR A 90 7.56 -17.63 4.23
C THR A 90 8.79 -18.35 3.70
N LYS A 91 9.97 -18.12 4.27
CA LYS A 91 11.21 -18.83 3.90
C LYS A 91 11.15 -20.30 4.27
N ILE A 92 10.68 -20.62 5.50
CA ILE A 92 10.54 -21.99 5.97
C ILE A 92 9.50 -22.75 5.14
N LEU A 93 8.33 -22.14 4.88
CA LEU A 93 7.27 -22.79 4.09
C LEU A 93 7.72 -23.08 2.65
N ARG A 94 8.55 -22.19 2.05
CA ARG A 94 9.17 -22.46 0.74
C ARG A 94 10.16 -23.61 0.81
N ALA A 95 10.98 -23.69 1.85
CA ALA A 95 11.95 -24.78 2.05
C ALA A 95 11.23 -26.13 2.25
N LEU A 96 10.07 -26.14 2.86
CA LEU A 96 9.22 -27.31 3.04
C LEU A 96 8.39 -27.68 1.79
N ASN A 97 8.50 -26.92 0.69
CA ASN A 97 7.64 -27.04 -0.50
C ASN A 97 6.15 -27.05 -0.15
N ALA A 98 5.73 -26.35 0.90
CA ALA A 98 4.34 -26.27 1.30
C ALA A 98 3.52 -25.49 0.26
N ASN A 99 2.29 -25.94 0.01
CA ASN A 99 1.35 -25.22 -0.84
C ASN A 99 0.73 -24.07 -0.03
N PHE A 100 1.23 -22.85 -0.20
CA PHE A 100 0.72 -21.68 0.51
C PHE A 100 0.56 -20.46 -0.39
N HIS A 101 -0.33 -19.57 0.02
CA HIS A 101 -0.47 -18.26 -0.58
C HIS A 101 -0.48 -17.17 0.49
N THR A 102 0.03 -16.02 0.13
CA THR A 102 0.08 -14.84 1.00
C THR A 102 0.15 -13.56 0.17
N TYR A 103 0.01 -12.41 0.82
CA TYR A 103 0.12 -11.11 0.20
C TYR A 103 1.49 -10.49 0.53
N LEU A 104 1.95 -9.58 -0.32
CA LEU A 104 3.17 -8.82 -0.05
C LEU A 104 2.99 -7.90 1.16
N LEU A 105 4.04 -7.75 1.94
CA LEU A 105 4.11 -6.75 3.00
C LEU A 105 3.81 -5.36 2.42
N LYS A 106 3.14 -4.52 3.20
CA LYS A 106 2.71 -3.19 2.75
C LYS A 106 3.90 -2.33 2.30
N GLU A 107 5.04 -2.50 2.97
CA GLU A 107 6.31 -1.83 2.69
C GLU A 107 6.98 -2.33 1.40
N GLU A 108 6.75 -3.58 1.01
CA GLU A 108 7.35 -4.23 -0.16
C GLU A 108 6.46 -4.11 -1.41
N ARG A 109 5.24 -3.57 -1.27
CA ARG A 109 4.36 -3.38 -2.42
C ARG A 109 4.91 -2.30 -3.34
N PRO A 110 5.00 -2.54 -4.64
CA PRO A 110 5.40 -1.50 -5.57
C PRO A 110 4.37 -0.37 -5.61
N PHE A 111 4.85 0.83 -5.86
CA PHE A 111 3.98 1.97 -6.15
C PHE A 111 3.57 1.89 -7.62
N ARG A 112 2.31 1.58 -7.87
CA ARG A 112 1.78 1.40 -9.23
C ARG A 112 1.19 2.70 -9.75
N VAL A 113 1.67 3.13 -10.92
CA VAL A 113 1.14 4.26 -11.69
C VAL A 113 0.67 3.81 -13.06
N VAL A 114 -0.18 4.62 -13.68
CA VAL A 114 -0.66 4.39 -15.05
C VAL A 114 -0.17 5.52 -15.93
N LEU A 115 0.69 5.21 -16.88
CA LEU A 115 1.02 6.12 -17.98
C LEU A 115 -0.09 6.10 -19.02
N ARG A 116 -0.50 7.27 -19.46
CA ARG A 116 -1.56 7.48 -20.45
C ARG A 116 -1.01 8.13 -21.71
N ASN A 117 -1.72 7.98 -22.82
CA ASN A 117 -1.43 8.61 -24.11
C ASN A 117 -0.08 8.19 -24.73
N ILE A 118 0.43 7.02 -24.36
CA ILE A 118 1.61 6.42 -24.99
C ILE A 118 1.14 5.34 -25.95
N HIS A 119 1.65 5.38 -27.19
CA HIS A 119 1.29 4.39 -28.17
C HIS A 119 1.68 2.98 -27.70
N HIS A 120 0.83 1.98 -27.94
CA HIS A 120 1.03 0.62 -27.46
C HIS A 120 2.29 -0.07 -27.99
N SER A 121 2.84 0.41 -29.10
CA SER A 121 4.10 -0.08 -29.70
C SER A 121 5.35 0.62 -29.13
N ALA A 122 5.22 1.49 -28.13
CA ALA A 122 6.37 2.12 -27.49
C ALA A 122 7.29 1.06 -26.86
N ASP A 123 8.59 1.28 -26.99
CA ASP A 123 9.59 0.37 -26.43
C ASP A 123 9.57 0.49 -24.90
N ILE A 124 9.40 -0.68 -24.25
CA ILE A 124 9.34 -0.79 -22.78
C ILE A 124 10.69 -0.40 -22.17
N ASP A 125 11.79 -0.73 -22.81
CA ASP A 125 13.12 -0.45 -22.26
C ASP A 125 13.47 1.04 -22.37
N GLU A 126 13.03 1.70 -23.44
CA GLU A 126 13.14 3.16 -23.58
C GLU A 126 12.32 3.85 -22.50
N LEU A 127 11.09 3.42 -22.24
CA LEU A 127 10.25 3.94 -21.16
C LEU A 127 10.91 3.79 -19.79
N LYS A 128 11.55 2.67 -19.51
CA LYS A 128 12.29 2.46 -18.25
C LYS A 128 13.47 3.43 -18.12
N ILE A 129 14.21 3.65 -19.21
CA ILE A 129 15.36 4.57 -19.22
C ILE A 129 14.90 5.99 -18.94
N GLU A 130 13.84 6.46 -19.60
CA GLU A 130 13.31 7.81 -19.39
C GLU A 130 12.83 8.02 -17.95
N LEU A 131 12.09 7.07 -17.39
CA LEU A 131 11.63 7.12 -16.01
C LEU A 131 12.80 7.08 -14.99
N SER A 132 13.84 6.32 -15.32
CA SER A 132 15.06 6.26 -14.49
C SER A 132 15.82 7.59 -14.50
N LYS A 133 15.85 8.31 -15.62
CA LYS A 133 16.43 9.66 -15.73
C LYS A 133 15.68 10.67 -14.84
N LEU A 134 14.36 10.48 -14.67
CA LEU A 134 13.53 11.27 -13.75
C LEU A 134 13.71 10.90 -12.27
N GLY A 135 14.59 9.94 -11.96
CA GLY A 135 14.89 9.52 -10.59
C GLY A 135 13.98 8.42 -10.02
N HIS A 136 13.11 7.84 -10.85
CA HIS A 136 12.20 6.77 -10.44
C HIS A 136 12.81 5.40 -10.73
N GLU A 137 12.82 4.52 -9.73
CA GLU A 137 13.32 3.15 -9.87
C GLU A 137 12.19 2.24 -10.35
N VAL A 138 12.25 1.85 -11.62
CA VAL A 138 11.22 1.03 -12.27
C VAL A 138 11.48 -0.44 -12.02
N ILE A 139 10.48 -1.15 -11.47
CA ILE A 139 10.51 -2.59 -11.24
C ILE A 139 9.95 -3.32 -12.45
N ASN A 140 8.78 -2.89 -12.94
CA ASN A 140 8.11 -3.53 -14.06
C ASN A 140 7.31 -2.52 -14.88
N VAL A 141 7.22 -2.77 -16.20
CA VAL A 141 6.36 -2.01 -17.13
C VAL A 141 5.55 -3.01 -17.93
N SER A 142 4.26 -2.80 -18.04
CA SER A 142 3.38 -3.67 -18.80
C SER A 142 2.28 -2.88 -19.51
N ASN A 143 2.04 -3.18 -20.81
CA ASN A 143 0.93 -2.59 -21.53
C ASN A 143 -0.42 -3.13 -21.02
N ILE A 144 -1.38 -2.23 -20.86
CA ILE A 144 -2.74 -2.59 -20.46
C ILE A 144 -3.50 -3.03 -21.71
N ARG A 145 -4.14 -4.19 -21.62
CA ARG A 145 -4.96 -4.74 -22.69
C ARG A 145 -6.45 -4.60 -22.38
N HIS A 146 -7.23 -4.40 -23.42
CA HIS A 146 -8.67 -4.37 -23.28
C HIS A 146 -9.21 -5.71 -22.71
N ARG A 147 -10.18 -5.63 -21.81
CA ARG A 147 -10.64 -6.82 -21.04
C ARG A 147 -11.23 -7.92 -21.95
N VAL A 148 -11.98 -7.54 -22.95
CA VAL A 148 -12.72 -8.48 -23.82
C VAL A 148 -11.90 -8.81 -25.06
N SER A 149 -11.54 -7.81 -25.89
CA SER A 149 -10.84 -8.01 -27.17
C SER A 149 -9.37 -8.36 -27.02
N LYS A 150 -8.77 -8.10 -25.82
CA LYS A 150 -7.34 -8.28 -25.55
C LYS A 150 -6.41 -7.37 -26.36
N ASP A 151 -6.97 -6.42 -27.10
CA ASP A 151 -6.18 -5.45 -27.84
C ASP A 151 -5.35 -4.58 -26.91
N PRO A 152 -4.13 -4.20 -27.31
CA PRO A 152 -3.28 -3.32 -26.52
C PRO A 152 -3.88 -1.91 -26.49
N LEU A 153 -3.89 -1.30 -25.33
CA LEU A 153 -4.35 0.07 -25.11
C LEU A 153 -3.18 1.05 -25.07
N HIS A 154 -3.45 2.34 -25.27
CA HIS A 154 -2.48 3.42 -25.10
C HIS A 154 -2.23 3.75 -23.61
N LEU A 155 -2.12 2.69 -22.82
CA LEU A 155 -1.99 2.73 -21.37
C LEU A 155 -0.95 1.72 -20.90
N PHE A 156 -0.09 2.12 -19.96
CA PHE A 156 0.90 1.23 -19.37
C PHE A 156 0.80 1.26 -17.85
N PHE A 157 0.83 0.08 -17.21
CA PHE A 157 1.12 -0.05 -15.79
C PHE A 157 2.62 0.02 -15.56
N ILE A 158 3.03 0.84 -14.61
CA ILE A 158 4.40 0.94 -14.16
C ILE A 158 4.43 0.68 -12.67
N ASP A 159 5.22 -0.30 -12.28
CA ASP A 159 5.49 -0.63 -10.90
C ASP A 159 6.83 0.00 -10.51
N LEU A 160 6.79 0.96 -9.61
CA LEU A 160 7.95 1.67 -9.09
C LEU A 160 8.28 1.18 -7.68
N LYS A 161 9.56 1.22 -7.33
CA LYS A 161 9.99 1.03 -5.95
C LYS A 161 9.49 2.19 -5.10
N GLN A 162 8.96 1.90 -3.91
CA GLN A 162 8.47 2.95 -3.02
C GLN A 162 9.58 3.94 -2.66
N LYS A 163 9.40 5.19 -3.07
CA LYS A 163 10.24 6.35 -2.74
C LYS A 163 9.34 7.55 -2.42
N PRO A 164 9.79 8.48 -1.58
CA PRO A 164 8.98 9.66 -1.23
C PRO A 164 8.64 10.55 -2.43
N ASN A 165 9.52 10.62 -3.44
CA ASN A 165 9.33 11.40 -4.66
C ASN A 165 8.30 10.80 -5.65
N ASN A 166 7.81 9.59 -5.42
CA ASN A 166 6.85 8.97 -6.34
C ASN A 166 5.48 9.66 -6.38
N LYS A 167 5.21 10.58 -5.45
CA LYS A 167 3.96 11.35 -5.43
C LYS A 167 3.99 12.55 -6.37
N GLU A 168 5.14 12.86 -6.94
CA GLU A 168 5.36 14.01 -7.82
C GLU A 168 5.30 13.64 -9.32
N ILE A 169 4.92 12.40 -9.63
CA ILE A 169 4.75 11.89 -11.01
C ILE A 169 3.41 12.32 -11.59
#